data_fb11af98b35da895457cc5a501cf2b09
#
_entry.id   fb11af98b35da895457cc5a501cf2b09
#
_cell.length_a   1.000
_cell.length_b   1.000
_cell.length_c   1.000
_cell.angle_alpha   90.00
_cell.angle_beta   90.00
_cell.angle_gamma   90.00
#
_symmetry.space_group_name_H-M   'P 1'
#
loop_
_entity.id
_entity.type
_entity.pdbx_description
1 polymer ?
#
loop_
_entity_poly.entity_id
_entity_poly.type
_entity_poly.pdbx_seq_one_letter_code
_entity_poly.pdbx_strand_id
1 'polypeptide(L)'
;MRPGHDELDRLEREITSCRACPRLVEWREQVAADPPRRFRGEEYWARPVPAFGDPEAAIVLVGLAPAANGANRTGRMFTGDRSGDWLYAAMFRAGLASQPTSVDRADGLRLDGAWVTAAVRCAPPANKPTPAERDECRPYLDRELALLPNARELLALGSIGCDAALRALAGDGPPPRPKPRFGHGAEAEVGGRWLLGSYHPSQQNTFTGKLTEAMLDDVLGRAKTLAGR
;
A
#
# COMPACT_ATOMS: atom_id res chain seq x y z
N MET A 1 -23.27 11.98 -7.24
CA MET A 1 -22.26 11.17 -6.55
C MET A 1 -22.47 9.71 -6.95
N ARG A 2 -21.41 8.96 -7.24
CA ARG A 2 -21.54 7.54 -7.62
C ARG A 2 -21.58 6.70 -6.32
N PRO A 3 -22.46 5.70 -6.17
CA PRO A 3 -22.62 4.94 -4.93
C PRO A 3 -21.33 4.35 -4.36
N GLY A 4 -20.41 3.90 -5.22
CA GLY A 4 -19.12 3.32 -4.78
C GLY A 4 -18.16 4.32 -4.13
N HIS A 5 -18.22 5.61 -4.46
CA HIS A 5 -17.38 6.63 -3.83
C HIS A 5 -17.82 6.90 -2.39
N ASP A 6 -19.13 6.98 -2.14
CA ASP A 6 -19.66 7.18 -0.77
C ASP A 6 -19.29 6.00 0.15
N GLU A 7 -19.23 4.78 -0.40
CA GLU A 7 -18.81 3.58 0.33
C GLU A 7 -17.30 3.55 0.62
N LEU A 8 -16.45 4.01 -0.31
CA LEU A 8 -15.02 4.18 -0.06
C LEU A 8 -14.76 5.24 1.01
N ASP A 9 -15.46 6.37 0.98
CA ASP A 9 -15.37 7.42 2.00
C ASP A 9 -15.81 6.90 3.38
N ARG A 10 -16.85 6.06 3.42
CA ARG A 10 -17.29 5.40 4.64
C ARG A 10 -16.23 4.44 5.17
N LEU A 11 -15.65 3.63 4.29
CA LEU A 11 -14.58 2.69 4.64
C LEU A 11 -13.33 3.44 5.15
N GLU A 12 -12.96 4.57 4.54
CA GLU A 12 -11.88 5.44 5.03
C GLU A 12 -12.14 5.91 6.46
N ARG A 13 -13.35 6.38 6.78
CA ARG A 13 -13.72 6.79 8.14
C ARG A 13 -13.63 5.63 9.13
N GLU A 14 -14.08 4.44 8.76
CA GLU A 14 -13.98 3.24 9.60
C GLU A 14 -12.50 2.87 9.85
N ILE A 15 -11.66 2.86 8.80
CA ILE A 15 -10.23 2.60 8.92
C ILE A 15 -9.59 3.61 9.86
N THR A 16 -9.78 4.90 9.61
CA THR A 16 -9.09 5.96 10.36
C THR A 16 -9.47 6.04 11.83
N SER A 17 -10.63 5.50 12.21
CA SER A 17 -11.10 5.41 13.60
C SER A 17 -10.73 4.09 14.30
N CYS A 18 -10.14 3.11 13.57
CA CYS A 18 -9.87 1.77 14.11
C CYS A 18 -8.84 1.77 15.25
N ARG A 19 -9.11 1.01 16.29
CA ARG A 19 -8.23 0.78 17.46
C ARG A 19 -8.14 -0.70 17.88
N ALA A 20 -8.43 -1.64 16.95
CA ALA A 20 -8.56 -3.06 17.23
C ALA A 20 -7.24 -3.74 17.68
N CYS A 21 -6.07 -3.20 17.29
CA CYS A 21 -4.75 -3.75 17.62
C CYS A 21 -4.04 -2.91 18.71
N PRO A 22 -4.14 -3.22 20.02
CA PRO A 22 -3.60 -2.37 21.09
C PRO A 22 -2.12 -2.06 20.93
N ARG A 23 -1.28 -3.04 20.58
CA ARG A 23 0.18 -2.88 20.37
C ARG A 23 0.49 -1.87 19.24
N LEU A 24 -0.29 -1.90 18.15
CA LEU A 24 -0.09 -0.96 17.04
C LEU A 24 -0.60 0.44 17.39
N VAL A 25 -1.69 0.52 18.14
CA VAL A 25 -2.23 1.80 18.63
C VAL A 25 -1.21 2.47 19.54
N GLU A 26 -0.73 1.76 20.55
CA GLU A 26 0.29 2.26 21.49
C GLU A 26 1.54 2.74 20.74
N TRP A 27 2.07 1.91 19.83
CA TRP A 27 3.29 2.24 19.09
C TRP A 27 3.14 3.48 18.20
N ARG A 28 2.07 3.57 17.39
CA ARG A 28 1.87 4.71 16.49
C ARG A 28 1.70 6.03 17.24
N GLU A 29 1.00 5.98 18.42
CA GLU A 29 0.78 7.13 19.27
C GLU A 29 2.05 7.52 20.04
N GLN A 30 2.82 6.55 20.53
CA GLN A 30 4.11 6.78 21.17
C GLN A 30 5.12 7.44 20.21
N VAL A 31 5.23 6.97 18.97
CA VAL A 31 6.10 7.60 17.97
C VAL A 31 5.69 9.03 17.68
N ALA A 32 4.41 9.35 17.71
CA ALA A 32 3.91 10.70 17.52
C ALA A 32 4.21 11.61 18.75
N ALA A 33 4.15 11.05 19.96
CA ALA A 33 4.41 11.79 21.20
C ALA A 33 5.91 12.09 21.41
N ASP A 34 6.80 11.20 20.97
CA ASP A 34 8.27 11.38 21.04
C ASP A 34 8.93 11.15 19.67
N PRO A 35 8.74 12.09 18.73
CA PRO A 35 9.30 11.97 17.40
C PRO A 35 10.81 12.19 17.37
N PRO A 36 11.55 11.61 16.40
CA PRO A 36 12.94 11.91 16.16
C PRO A 36 13.20 13.42 16.03
N ARG A 37 14.40 13.87 16.43
CA ARG A 37 14.78 15.30 16.46
C ARG A 37 14.43 16.06 15.17
N ARG A 38 14.59 15.41 14.00
CA ARG A 38 14.32 16.02 12.68
C ARG A 38 12.85 16.31 12.41
N PHE A 39 11.93 15.71 13.19
CA PHE A 39 10.48 15.87 13.04
C PHE A 39 9.83 16.50 14.28
N ARG A 40 10.62 17.05 15.23
CA ARG A 40 10.10 17.74 16.40
C ARG A 40 9.31 18.97 15.99
N GLY A 41 8.10 19.09 16.53
CA GLY A 41 7.18 20.19 16.21
C GLY A 41 6.27 19.91 15.02
N GLU A 42 6.45 18.79 14.31
CA GLU A 42 5.47 18.35 13.30
C GLU A 42 4.29 17.66 13.98
N GLU A 43 3.08 17.94 13.50
CA GLU A 43 1.88 17.20 13.89
C GLU A 43 1.82 15.89 13.14
N TYR A 44 1.82 14.76 13.89
CA TYR A 44 1.68 13.43 13.31
C TYR A 44 0.20 13.08 13.11
N TRP A 45 -0.09 12.42 12.01
CA TRP A 45 -1.40 11.80 11.77
C TRP A 45 -1.78 10.80 12.87
N ALA A 46 -0.87 9.93 13.29
CA ALA A 46 -0.95 8.99 14.40
C ALA A 46 -2.22 8.13 14.45
N ARG A 47 -2.87 7.92 13.33
CA ARG A 47 -4.09 7.09 13.15
C ARG A 47 -3.81 6.00 12.12
N PRO A 48 -4.70 5.00 11.95
CA PRO A 48 -4.62 4.12 10.80
C PRO A 48 -4.61 4.93 9.50
N VAL A 49 -3.73 4.55 8.60
CA VAL A 49 -3.56 5.26 7.32
C VAL A 49 -4.50 4.62 6.30
N PRO A 50 -5.42 5.38 5.69
CA PRO A 50 -6.31 4.87 4.65
C PRO A 50 -5.54 4.61 3.37
N ALA A 51 -6.17 3.94 2.44
CA ALA A 51 -5.69 3.87 1.06
C ALA A 51 -5.80 5.24 0.38
N PHE A 52 -5.15 5.35 -0.77
CA PHE A 52 -5.09 6.59 -1.54
C PHE A 52 -5.05 6.26 -3.03
N GLY A 53 -5.85 6.95 -3.83
CA GLY A 53 -5.78 6.78 -5.27
C GLY A 53 -7.05 7.09 -6.03
N ASP A 54 -7.14 6.50 -7.21
CA ASP A 54 -8.27 6.63 -8.14
C ASP A 54 -9.31 5.53 -7.83
N PRO A 55 -10.56 5.87 -7.49
CA PRO A 55 -11.62 4.87 -7.30
C PRO A 55 -11.91 4.00 -8.53
N GLU A 56 -11.54 4.47 -9.73
CA GLU A 56 -11.66 3.70 -10.98
C GLU A 56 -10.36 2.93 -11.32
N ALA A 57 -9.48 2.74 -10.33
CA ALA A 57 -8.17 2.12 -10.52
C ALA A 57 -8.26 0.72 -11.13
N ALA A 58 -7.42 0.48 -12.15
CA ALA A 58 -7.18 -0.84 -12.71
C ALA A 58 -6.00 -1.56 -12.05
N ILE A 59 -5.10 -0.80 -11.39
CA ILE A 59 -3.90 -1.29 -10.71
C ILE A 59 -4.01 -0.97 -9.23
N VAL A 60 -3.84 -1.98 -8.36
CA VAL A 60 -3.84 -1.82 -6.90
C VAL A 60 -2.46 -2.18 -6.34
N LEU A 61 -1.75 -1.19 -5.80
CA LEU A 61 -0.45 -1.40 -5.16
C LEU A 61 -0.66 -1.78 -3.69
N VAL A 62 -0.14 -2.94 -3.29
CA VAL A 62 -0.31 -3.48 -1.94
C VAL A 62 1.03 -3.52 -1.21
N GLY A 63 1.21 -2.60 -0.24
CA GLY A 63 2.39 -2.56 0.62
C GLY A 63 2.26 -3.41 1.89
N LEU A 64 3.27 -3.28 2.77
CA LEU A 64 3.28 -3.92 4.09
C LEU A 64 2.41 -3.17 5.09
N ALA A 65 2.80 -1.96 5.43
CA ALA A 65 2.24 -1.12 6.49
C ALA A 65 2.81 0.31 6.41
N PRO A 66 2.19 1.30 7.09
CA PRO A 66 2.76 2.62 7.26
C PRO A 66 4.12 2.58 7.95
N ALA A 67 5.08 3.36 7.45
CA ALA A 67 6.33 3.60 8.17
C ALA A 67 6.08 4.56 9.35
N ALA A 68 6.74 4.30 10.50
CA ALA A 68 6.53 5.05 11.74
C ALA A 68 6.73 6.57 11.58
N ASN A 69 7.76 7.00 10.84
CA ASN A 69 8.08 8.40 10.56
C ASN A 69 7.77 8.84 9.12
N GLY A 70 7.12 7.98 8.34
CA GLY A 70 6.60 8.23 7.00
C GLY A 70 5.08 8.40 7.03
N ALA A 71 4.35 7.39 6.57
CA ALA A 71 2.89 7.45 6.47
C ALA A 71 2.16 7.60 7.82
N ASN A 72 2.72 7.10 8.94
CA ASN A 72 2.16 7.37 10.27
C ASN A 72 2.29 8.86 10.67
N ARG A 73 3.28 9.57 10.11
CA ARG A 73 3.42 11.01 10.29
C ARG A 73 2.49 11.79 9.35
N THR A 74 2.50 11.44 8.07
CA THR A 74 1.85 12.23 7.01
C THR A 74 0.38 11.87 6.76
N GLY A 75 -0.06 10.67 7.19
CA GLY A 75 -1.43 10.18 6.96
C GLY A 75 -1.71 9.69 5.54
N ARG A 76 -0.70 9.53 4.67
CA ARG A 76 -0.84 8.97 3.33
C ARG A 76 0.19 7.86 3.09
N MET A 77 -0.24 6.74 2.50
CA MET A 77 0.64 5.60 2.20
C MET A 77 1.85 6.02 1.36
N PHE A 78 3.03 5.47 1.68
CA PHE A 78 4.30 5.76 1.01
C PHE A 78 4.63 7.25 0.92
N THR A 79 4.30 8.04 1.95
CA THR A 79 4.50 9.49 1.92
C THR A 79 5.41 9.92 3.07
N GLY A 80 6.38 10.79 2.75
CA GLY A 80 7.30 11.38 3.72
C GLY A 80 8.43 10.45 4.16
N ASP A 81 8.75 9.44 3.37
CA ASP A 81 9.92 8.58 3.52
C ASP A 81 10.51 8.18 2.16
N ARG A 82 11.73 7.63 2.18
CA ARG A 82 12.45 7.27 0.96
C ARG A 82 11.74 6.20 0.11
N SER A 83 10.95 5.32 0.71
CA SER A 83 10.20 4.33 -0.05
C SER A 83 9.14 5.00 -0.93
N GLY A 84 8.55 6.06 -0.41
CA GLY A 84 7.60 6.91 -1.14
C GLY A 84 8.27 7.70 -2.25
N ASP A 85 9.45 8.28 -1.99
CA ASP A 85 10.22 9.01 -3.02
C ASP A 85 10.46 8.12 -4.25
N TRP A 86 10.89 6.88 -4.03
CA TRP A 86 11.12 5.91 -5.10
C TRP A 86 9.84 5.50 -5.81
N LEU A 87 8.80 5.17 -5.04
CA LEU A 87 7.55 4.68 -5.61
C LEU A 87 6.86 5.73 -6.46
N TYR A 88 6.66 6.93 -5.91
CA TYR A 88 5.91 7.96 -6.64
C TYR A 88 6.71 8.55 -7.81
N ALA A 89 8.05 8.62 -7.73
CA ALA A 89 8.86 8.96 -8.89
C ALA A 89 8.69 7.96 -10.04
N ALA A 90 8.70 6.66 -9.74
CA ALA A 90 8.45 5.61 -10.74
C ALA A 90 6.99 5.65 -11.26
N MET A 91 6.00 5.83 -10.38
CA MET A 91 4.59 5.98 -10.79
C MET A 91 4.38 7.20 -11.70
N PHE A 92 5.08 8.31 -11.44
CA PHE A 92 5.05 9.49 -12.31
C PHE A 92 5.62 9.18 -13.68
N ARG A 93 6.79 8.51 -13.78
CA ARG A 93 7.36 8.06 -15.06
C ARG A 93 6.43 7.11 -15.82
N ALA A 94 5.71 6.27 -15.08
CA ALA A 94 4.71 5.35 -15.66
C ALA A 94 3.39 6.03 -16.06
N GLY A 95 3.19 7.33 -15.75
CA GLY A 95 1.94 8.05 -16.01
C GLY A 95 0.80 7.70 -15.05
N LEU A 96 1.11 7.14 -13.87
CA LEU A 96 0.15 6.74 -12.84
C LEU A 96 0.03 7.77 -11.69
N ALA A 97 0.89 8.81 -11.68
CA ALA A 97 0.90 9.86 -10.67
C ALA A 97 1.06 11.24 -11.32
N SER A 98 0.42 12.27 -10.76
CA SER A 98 0.43 13.64 -11.30
C SER A 98 1.74 14.39 -11.04
N GLN A 99 2.57 13.90 -10.11
CA GLN A 99 3.86 14.48 -9.74
C GLN A 99 4.80 13.38 -9.19
N PRO A 100 6.13 13.60 -9.28
CA PRO A 100 7.11 12.59 -8.84
C PRO A 100 7.34 12.55 -7.32
N THR A 101 6.80 13.50 -6.57
CA THR A 101 7.03 13.65 -5.13
C THR A 101 5.78 13.42 -4.32
N SER A 102 5.95 12.95 -3.08
CA SER A 102 4.87 12.76 -2.12
C SER A 102 5.33 13.18 -0.73
N VAL A 103 4.96 14.39 -0.32
CA VAL A 103 5.46 15.05 0.90
C VAL A 103 4.46 14.97 2.05
N ASP A 104 3.19 15.28 1.77
CA ASP A 104 2.09 15.24 2.74
C ASP A 104 0.73 15.00 2.04
N ARG A 105 -0.35 14.94 2.81
CA ARG A 105 -1.70 14.68 2.27
C ARG A 105 -2.26 15.82 1.42
N ALA A 106 -1.77 17.04 1.58
CA ALA A 106 -2.28 18.24 0.92
C ALA A 106 -1.39 18.73 -0.23
N ASP A 107 -0.35 17.97 -0.61
CA ASP A 107 0.64 18.36 -1.62
C ASP A 107 0.14 18.35 -3.08
N GLY A 108 -1.13 18.01 -3.29
CA GLY A 108 -1.76 18.02 -4.61
C GLY A 108 -1.51 16.77 -5.47
N LEU A 109 -0.79 15.76 -4.94
CA LEU A 109 -0.60 14.48 -5.63
C LEU A 109 -1.95 13.81 -5.92
N ARG A 110 -2.13 13.39 -7.17
CA ARG A 110 -3.26 12.57 -7.62
C ARG A 110 -2.72 11.35 -8.35
N LEU A 111 -3.45 10.25 -8.25
CA LEU A 111 -3.16 9.03 -9.02
C LEU A 111 -4.19 8.88 -10.14
N ASP A 112 -3.77 8.30 -11.25
CA ASP A 112 -4.59 7.97 -12.41
C ASP A 112 -4.55 6.47 -12.65
N GLY A 113 -5.70 5.81 -12.48
CA GLY A 113 -5.86 4.36 -12.66
C GLY A 113 -5.07 3.50 -11.70
N ALA A 114 -4.59 4.07 -10.60
CA ALA A 114 -3.85 3.39 -9.55
C ALA A 114 -4.44 3.66 -8.16
N TRP A 115 -4.41 2.64 -7.30
CA TRP A 115 -4.82 2.68 -5.89
C TRP A 115 -3.71 2.12 -5.02
N VAL A 116 -3.30 2.85 -3.99
CA VAL A 116 -2.21 2.46 -3.09
C VAL A 116 -2.75 2.12 -1.71
N THR A 117 -2.49 0.91 -1.28
CA THR A 117 -2.95 0.35 -0.02
C THR A 117 -1.87 -0.47 0.70
N ALA A 118 -2.17 -1.07 1.84
CA ALA A 118 -1.26 -1.94 2.57
C ALA A 118 -1.98 -3.06 3.32
N ALA A 119 -1.25 -4.13 3.62
CA ALA A 119 -1.75 -5.26 4.41
C ALA A 119 -2.17 -4.86 5.82
N VAL A 120 -1.50 -3.86 6.41
CA VAL A 120 -1.82 -3.32 7.74
C VAL A 120 -1.89 -1.80 7.69
N ARG A 121 -2.86 -1.21 8.37
CA ARG A 121 -3.14 0.24 8.31
C ARG A 121 -2.41 1.07 9.37
N CYS A 122 -1.80 0.44 10.35
CA CYS A 122 -1.02 1.08 11.41
C CYS A 122 0.46 0.76 11.29
N ALA A 123 1.32 1.71 11.66
CA ALA A 123 2.76 1.47 11.76
C ALA A 123 3.05 0.39 12.82
N PRO A 124 3.72 -0.71 12.46
CA PRO A 124 4.12 -1.71 13.44
C PRO A 124 5.53 -1.44 13.99
N PRO A 125 5.84 -1.81 15.26
CA PRO A 125 7.20 -1.79 15.75
C PRO A 125 8.15 -2.56 14.83
N ALA A 126 9.32 -1.96 14.55
CA ALA A 126 10.35 -2.53 13.67
C ALA A 126 9.84 -2.96 12.27
N ASN A 127 8.76 -2.38 11.76
CA ASN A 127 8.07 -2.74 10.51
C ASN A 127 7.65 -4.23 10.47
N LYS A 128 7.31 -4.82 11.62
CA LYS A 128 6.95 -6.24 11.75
C LYS A 128 5.56 -6.39 12.40
N PRO A 129 4.47 -6.39 11.61
CA PRO A 129 3.16 -6.75 12.13
C PRO A 129 3.11 -8.23 12.44
N THR A 130 2.40 -8.60 13.51
CA THR A 130 2.15 -10.01 13.84
C THR A 130 1.16 -10.65 12.85
N PRO A 131 1.10 -11.99 12.76
CA PRO A 131 0.04 -12.66 11.99
C PRO A 131 -1.37 -12.22 12.41
N ALA A 132 -1.65 -12.16 13.72
CA ALA A 132 -2.95 -11.73 14.24
C ALA A 132 -3.33 -10.29 13.81
N GLU A 133 -2.37 -9.36 13.83
CA GLU A 133 -2.61 -7.98 13.37
C GLU A 133 -2.87 -7.89 11.87
N ARG A 134 -2.24 -8.76 11.08
CA ARG A 134 -2.53 -8.86 9.64
C ARG A 134 -3.92 -9.45 9.38
N ASP A 135 -4.30 -10.47 10.14
CA ASP A 135 -5.62 -11.10 10.03
C ASP A 135 -6.73 -10.15 10.48
N GLU A 136 -6.53 -9.38 11.57
CA GLU A 136 -7.45 -8.34 12.05
C GLU A 136 -7.62 -7.20 11.03
N CYS A 137 -6.57 -6.85 10.30
CA CYS A 137 -6.59 -5.74 9.33
C CYS A 137 -7.07 -6.16 7.93
N ARG A 138 -7.07 -7.46 7.63
CA ARG A 138 -7.41 -8.03 6.31
C ARG A 138 -8.77 -7.58 5.78
N PRO A 139 -9.87 -7.53 6.59
CA PRO A 139 -11.18 -7.15 6.08
C PRO A 139 -11.23 -5.80 5.37
N TYR A 140 -10.33 -4.88 5.72
CA TYR A 140 -10.26 -3.58 5.05
C TYR A 140 -9.77 -3.71 3.60
N LEU A 141 -8.73 -4.52 3.36
CA LEU A 141 -8.23 -4.77 2.00
C LEU A 141 -9.27 -5.52 1.16
N ASP A 142 -9.94 -6.53 1.74
CA ASP A 142 -10.96 -7.31 1.05
C ASP A 142 -12.14 -6.39 0.62
N ARG A 143 -12.59 -5.49 1.48
CA ARG A 143 -13.65 -4.50 1.18
C ARG A 143 -13.21 -3.45 0.17
N GLU A 144 -11.96 -2.96 0.23
CA GLU A 144 -11.44 -2.05 -0.79
C GLU A 144 -11.47 -2.69 -2.18
N LEU A 145 -11.00 -3.94 -2.31
CA LEU A 145 -11.01 -4.64 -3.59
C LEU A 145 -12.43 -4.93 -4.12
N ALA A 146 -13.41 -5.10 -3.23
CA ALA A 146 -14.81 -5.23 -3.61
C ALA A 146 -15.40 -3.90 -4.12
N LEU A 147 -14.89 -2.75 -3.64
CA LEU A 147 -15.32 -1.41 -4.02
C LEU A 147 -14.55 -0.83 -5.23
N LEU A 148 -13.54 -1.54 -5.75
CA LEU A 148 -12.75 -1.17 -6.92
C LEU A 148 -13.13 -2.05 -8.13
N PRO A 149 -14.20 -1.71 -8.87
CA PRO A 149 -14.78 -2.59 -9.90
C PRO A 149 -13.85 -2.81 -11.09
N ASN A 150 -12.95 -1.88 -11.35
CA ASN A 150 -12.01 -1.95 -12.47
C ASN A 150 -10.66 -2.57 -12.10
N ALA A 151 -10.42 -2.92 -10.84
CA ALA A 151 -9.16 -3.52 -10.39
C ALA A 151 -8.94 -4.89 -11.09
N ARG A 152 -7.93 -4.97 -11.94
CA ARG A 152 -7.55 -6.15 -12.72
C ARG A 152 -6.20 -6.71 -12.30
N GLU A 153 -5.35 -5.86 -11.74
CA GLU A 153 -3.98 -6.19 -11.36
C GLU A 153 -3.67 -5.69 -9.94
N LEU A 154 -3.02 -6.55 -9.15
CA LEU A 154 -2.49 -6.23 -7.83
C LEU A 154 -0.96 -6.29 -7.87
N LEU A 155 -0.30 -5.13 -7.78
CA LEU A 155 1.14 -5.03 -7.63
C LEU A 155 1.54 -5.13 -6.16
N ALA A 156 2.07 -6.28 -5.78
CA ALA A 156 2.50 -6.54 -4.39
C ALA A 156 3.93 -6.05 -4.14
N LEU A 157 4.10 -5.09 -3.23
CA LEU A 157 5.39 -4.53 -2.84
C LEU A 157 5.97 -5.28 -1.63
N GLY A 158 6.77 -6.32 -1.91
CA GLY A 158 7.38 -7.20 -0.92
C GLY A 158 6.51 -8.42 -0.57
N SER A 159 7.11 -9.39 0.14
CA SER A 159 6.50 -10.70 0.41
C SER A 159 5.23 -10.62 1.25
N ILE A 160 5.17 -9.71 2.23
CA ILE A 160 3.97 -9.57 3.10
C ILE A 160 2.82 -8.94 2.30
N GLY A 161 3.11 -7.92 1.46
CA GLY A 161 2.12 -7.39 0.51
C GLY A 161 1.60 -8.46 -0.44
N CYS A 162 2.49 -9.32 -0.94
CA CYS A 162 2.12 -10.45 -1.80
C CYS A 162 1.22 -11.47 -1.09
N ASP A 163 1.55 -11.85 0.15
CA ASP A 163 0.69 -12.75 0.93
C ASP A 163 -0.69 -12.13 1.21
N ALA A 164 -0.76 -10.84 1.49
CA ALA A 164 -2.02 -10.13 1.72
C ALA A 164 -2.86 -10.05 0.43
N ALA A 165 -2.25 -9.65 -0.69
CA ALA A 165 -2.91 -9.59 -1.99
C ALA A 165 -3.41 -10.97 -2.43
N LEU A 166 -2.59 -12.02 -2.28
CA LEU A 166 -2.97 -13.38 -2.61
C LEU A 166 -4.19 -13.87 -1.81
N ARG A 167 -4.23 -13.58 -0.49
CA ARG A 167 -5.36 -13.94 0.36
C ARG A 167 -6.63 -13.18 -0.03
N ALA A 168 -6.50 -11.88 -0.32
CA ALA A 168 -7.63 -11.06 -0.74
C ALA A 168 -8.19 -11.50 -2.09
N LEU A 169 -7.33 -11.87 -3.04
CA LEU A 169 -7.75 -12.42 -4.34
C LEU A 169 -8.41 -13.80 -4.24
N ALA A 170 -7.95 -14.65 -3.31
CA ALA A 170 -8.55 -15.95 -3.06
C ALA A 170 -9.92 -15.85 -2.35
N GLY A 171 -10.22 -14.72 -1.70
CA GLY A 171 -11.44 -14.53 -0.93
C GLY A 171 -11.61 -15.58 0.17
N ASP A 172 -12.82 -16.13 0.32
CA ASP A 172 -13.13 -17.24 1.24
C ASP A 172 -12.81 -18.63 0.67
N GLY A 173 -12.32 -18.67 -0.59
CA GLY A 173 -11.94 -19.92 -1.24
C GLY A 173 -10.61 -20.47 -0.72
N PRO A 174 -10.30 -21.76 -1.07
CA PRO A 174 -8.99 -22.32 -0.75
C PRO A 174 -7.89 -21.54 -1.50
N PRO A 175 -6.71 -21.37 -0.87
CA PRO A 175 -5.58 -20.73 -1.56
C PRO A 175 -5.22 -21.54 -2.83
N PRO A 176 -4.73 -20.84 -3.89
CA PRO A 176 -4.35 -21.53 -5.12
C PRO A 176 -3.27 -22.56 -4.87
N ARG A 177 -3.35 -23.69 -5.60
CA ARG A 177 -2.37 -24.77 -5.53
C ARG A 177 -1.81 -25.06 -6.92
N PRO A 178 -0.46 -24.99 -7.10
CA PRO A 178 0.55 -24.63 -6.11
C PRO A 178 0.44 -23.15 -5.72
N LYS A 179 0.81 -22.81 -4.45
CA LYS A 179 0.84 -21.42 -3.99
C LYS A 179 1.85 -20.62 -4.83
N PRO A 180 1.44 -19.48 -5.45
CA PRO A 180 2.37 -18.59 -6.13
C PRO A 180 3.52 -18.17 -5.25
N ARG A 181 4.75 -18.26 -5.74
CA ARG A 181 5.95 -17.84 -5.01
C ARG A 181 6.21 -16.37 -5.26
N PHE A 182 6.47 -15.63 -4.18
CA PHE A 182 6.90 -14.25 -4.29
C PHE A 182 8.27 -14.15 -4.97
N GLY A 183 8.37 -13.25 -5.93
CA GLY A 183 9.60 -12.84 -6.62
C GLY A 183 9.37 -11.49 -7.29
N HIS A 184 10.45 -10.76 -7.60
CA HIS A 184 10.36 -9.56 -8.42
C HIS A 184 10.01 -9.97 -9.85
N GLY A 185 8.95 -9.39 -10.43
CA GLY A 185 8.42 -9.78 -11.74
C GLY A 185 7.66 -11.12 -11.76
N ALA A 186 7.50 -11.79 -10.62
CA ALA A 186 6.70 -13.02 -10.56
C ALA A 186 5.21 -12.71 -10.73
N GLU A 187 4.56 -13.46 -11.61
CA GLU A 187 3.16 -13.27 -11.99
C GLU A 187 2.31 -14.50 -11.66
N ALA A 188 1.06 -14.27 -11.32
CA ALA A 188 0.05 -15.30 -11.17
C ALA A 188 -1.35 -14.73 -11.45
N GLU A 189 -2.21 -15.54 -12.06
CA GLU A 189 -3.63 -15.22 -12.17
C GLU A 189 -4.39 -15.89 -11.01
N VAL A 190 -5.14 -15.10 -10.24
CA VAL A 190 -5.89 -15.56 -9.07
C VAL A 190 -7.25 -14.87 -9.03
N GLY A 191 -8.32 -15.65 -9.03
CA GLY A 191 -9.68 -15.09 -8.96
C GLY A 191 -10.04 -14.18 -10.14
N GLY A 192 -9.47 -14.42 -11.34
CA GLY A 192 -9.68 -13.61 -12.54
C GLY A 192 -8.95 -12.26 -12.53
N ARG A 193 -8.01 -12.06 -11.60
CA ARG A 193 -7.14 -10.88 -11.51
C ARG A 193 -5.67 -11.29 -11.51
N TRP A 194 -4.81 -10.40 -11.95
CA TRP A 194 -3.37 -10.61 -11.92
C TRP A 194 -2.76 -10.23 -10.57
N LEU A 195 -1.83 -11.02 -10.11
CA LEU A 195 -0.93 -10.73 -8.99
C LEU A 195 0.50 -10.63 -9.53
N LEU A 196 1.11 -9.46 -9.40
CA LEU A 196 2.48 -9.20 -9.83
C LEU A 196 3.33 -8.84 -8.60
N GLY A 197 4.49 -9.47 -8.46
CA GLY A 197 5.41 -9.22 -7.35
C GLY A 197 6.47 -8.19 -7.69
N SER A 198 6.74 -7.24 -6.77
CA SER A 198 7.92 -6.38 -6.81
C SER A 198 8.68 -6.44 -5.50
N TYR A 199 10.02 -6.32 -5.54
CA TYR A 199 10.77 -6.00 -4.34
C TYR A 199 10.27 -4.68 -3.77
N HIS A 200 10.18 -4.60 -2.43
CA HIS A 200 9.72 -3.37 -1.75
C HIS A 200 10.76 -2.24 -1.95
N PRO A 201 10.34 -0.99 -2.26
CA PRO A 201 11.25 0.15 -2.46
C PRO A 201 11.83 0.69 -1.14
N SER A 202 12.16 -0.21 -0.21
CA SER A 202 12.81 0.13 1.07
C SER A 202 14.24 0.58 0.88
N GLN A 203 14.75 1.38 1.81
CA GLN A 203 16.16 1.79 1.84
C GLN A 203 17.10 0.60 1.72
N GLN A 204 16.81 -0.50 2.42
CA GLN A 204 17.62 -1.72 2.36
C GLN A 204 17.74 -2.24 0.93
N ASN A 205 16.64 -2.33 0.18
CA ASN A 205 16.67 -2.88 -1.18
C ASN A 205 17.26 -1.90 -2.19
N THR A 206 17.02 -0.59 -2.02
CA THR A 206 17.51 0.44 -2.96
C THR A 206 18.99 0.74 -2.75
N PHE A 207 19.48 0.79 -1.50
CA PHE A 207 20.90 1.02 -1.22
C PHE A 207 21.81 -0.16 -1.58
N THR A 208 21.28 -1.39 -1.49
CA THR A 208 22.03 -2.60 -1.86
C THR A 208 21.96 -2.93 -3.35
N GLY A 209 21.21 -2.16 -4.13
CA GLY A 209 20.99 -2.44 -5.56
C GLY A 209 20.09 -3.66 -5.82
N LYS A 210 19.46 -4.23 -4.78
CA LYS A 210 18.51 -5.31 -4.95
C LYS A 210 17.25 -4.89 -5.72
N LEU A 211 16.86 -3.62 -5.59
CA LEU A 211 15.86 -2.96 -6.42
C LEU A 211 16.51 -1.71 -7.03
N THR A 212 16.52 -1.63 -8.35
CA THR A 212 16.95 -0.44 -9.12
C THR A 212 15.74 0.32 -9.64
N GLU A 213 15.94 1.57 -10.09
CA GLU A 213 14.87 2.36 -10.71
C GLU A 213 14.32 1.67 -11.97
N ALA A 214 15.20 1.18 -12.84
CA ALA A 214 14.82 0.45 -14.04
C ALA A 214 13.95 -0.76 -13.72
N MET A 215 14.32 -1.57 -12.71
CA MET A 215 13.50 -2.71 -12.29
C MET A 215 12.10 -2.29 -11.81
N LEU A 216 12.00 -1.16 -11.10
CA LEU A 216 10.70 -0.66 -10.63
C LEU A 216 9.87 -0.09 -11.79
N ASP A 217 10.51 0.58 -12.75
CA ASP A 217 9.85 1.07 -13.96
C ASP A 217 9.35 -0.08 -14.83
N ASP A 218 10.15 -1.14 -15.02
CA ASP A 218 9.76 -2.34 -15.77
C ASP A 218 8.55 -3.04 -15.17
N VAL A 219 8.53 -3.21 -13.84
CA VAL A 219 7.42 -3.87 -13.17
C VAL A 219 6.13 -3.03 -13.20
N LEU A 220 6.24 -1.70 -13.14
CA LEU A 220 5.08 -0.82 -13.33
C LEU A 220 4.57 -0.82 -14.78
N GLY A 221 5.45 -0.86 -15.76
CA GLY A 221 5.10 -1.05 -17.17
C GLY A 221 4.38 -2.39 -17.38
N ARG A 222 4.87 -3.46 -16.74
CA ARG A 222 4.22 -4.76 -16.79
C ARG A 222 2.84 -4.76 -16.12
N ALA A 223 2.70 -4.11 -14.96
CA ALA A 223 1.41 -3.94 -14.28
C ALA A 223 0.37 -3.25 -15.18
N LYS A 224 0.77 -2.20 -15.91
CA LYS A 224 -0.10 -1.53 -16.88
C LYS A 224 -0.56 -2.49 -17.99
N THR A 225 0.35 -3.27 -18.55
CA THR A 225 0.02 -4.28 -19.58
C THR A 225 -0.99 -5.29 -19.06
N LEU A 226 -0.78 -5.84 -17.86
CA LEU A 226 -1.68 -6.82 -17.23
C LEU A 226 -3.06 -6.21 -16.90
N ALA A 227 -3.09 -4.94 -16.54
CA ALA A 227 -4.32 -4.19 -16.29
C ALA A 227 -5.07 -3.77 -17.58
N GLY A 228 -4.45 -3.93 -18.76
CA GLY A 228 -5.02 -3.50 -20.04
C GLY A 228 -4.94 -1.98 -20.26
N ARG A 229 -3.86 -1.35 -19.79
CA ARG A 229 -3.60 0.09 -19.89
C ARG A 229 -2.34 0.40 -20.72
#